data_890a3d423300fc076bbb07d4e25349d8
#
_entry.id   890a3d423300fc076bbb07d4e25349d8
#
_cell.length_a   1.000
_cell.length_b   1.000
_cell.length_c   1.000
_cell.angle_alpha   90.00
_cell.angle_beta   90.00
_cell.angle_gamma   90.00
#
_symmetry.space_group_name_H-M   'P 1'
#
loop_
_entity.id
_entity.type
_entity.pdbx_description
1 polymer ?
#
loop_
_entity_poly.entity_id
_entity_poly.type
_entity_poly.pdbx_seq_one_letter_code
_entity_poly.pdbx_strand_id
1 'polypeptide(L)'
;MGVSVKRIVVTGMGIVSPLGCGVQHVWQSLLAGKSGVTRLSEQLVVDIPCKVAGQVPSIDSDPLHGFDPLATIPAKERKKMDRFIEFALVAAREALTQAGWSPASAAEQERTATVIATGIGGFSEIANAVHTTDERGPRRLSPFTIPSFLANLAAGHVSIAHGFRGPIGAPVTACAAGAQAIGDAARMIRSGEADIALCGGAEAAIHRVSLAGFAAARALSSAYSDQPESASRPFDRDRDGFVMGEGSGLIVIESLEHALARGATPLAELVGYGTSADAYHLTAGPEDGNGARRAMETALRQAGVSAEEIDHINAHATSTQVGDKGELAAIKTLFGAHPVAITSTKSATGHLLGAAGGIEAIFTIQALRDQVVPPTLNLHHPDEEAAGLNLVALQARPQKMRYALSNGFGFGGVNASLLLKRWQ
;
A
#
# COMPACT_ATOMS: atom_id res chain seq x y z
N MET A 1 22.15 15.21 27.85
CA MET A 1 20.69 15.02 27.93
C MET A 1 20.32 14.20 26.70
N GLY A 2 19.89 12.94 26.88
CA GLY A 2 19.45 12.13 25.76
C GLY A 2 18.19 12.74 25.15
N VAL A 3 18.19 13.06 23.85
CA VAL A 3 17.02 13.50 23.13
C VAL A 3 16.04 12.32 23.15
N SER A 4 14.92 12.46 23.88
CA SER A 4 13.84 11.45 23.85
C SER A 4 13.35 11.32 22.43
N VAL A 5 13.39 10.12 21.89
CA VAL A 5 12.88 9.85 20.52
C VAL A 5 11.37 10.07 20.54
N LYS A 6 10.87 10.98 19.69
CA LYS A 6 9.43 11.25 19.56
C LYS A 6 8.68 9.95 19.21
N ARG A 7 7.66 9.63 19.98
CA ARG A 7 6.71 8.56 19.67
C ARG A 7 5.79 9.00 18.53
N ILE A 8 5.56 8.12 17.59
CA ILE A 8 4.73 8.39 16.40
C ILE A 8 3.44 7.58 16.51
N VAL A 9 2.30 8.25 16.45
CA VAL A 9 0.99 7.60 16.50
C VAL A 9 0.21 7.83 15.23
N VAL A 10 -0.66 6.88 14.90
CA VAL A 10 -1.62 6.98 13.80
C VAL A 10 -2.93 7.50 14.35
N THR A 11 -3.50 8.52 13.73
CA THR A 11 -4.77 9.13 14.18
C THR A 11 -5.86 9.11 13.12
N GLY A 12 -5.54 8.79 11.87
CA GLY A 12 -6.53 8.65 10.81
C GLY A 12 -6.07 7.71 9.71
N MET A 13 -7.03 7.12 9.02
CA MET A 13 -6.84 6.20 7.91
C MET A 13 -7.88 6.45 6.82
N GLY A 14 -7.51 6.27 5.56
CA GLY A 14 -8.43 6.37 4.43
C GLY A 14 -8.00 5.42 3.31
N ILE A 15 -8.96 4.78 2.67
CA ILE A 15 -8.71 3.72 1.70
C ILE A 15 -9.64 3.77 0.50
N VAL A 16 -9.04 3.53 -0.66
CA VAL A 16 -9.70 3.18 -1.92
C VAL A 16 -9.07 1.89 -2.41
N SER A 17 -9.84 0.84 -2.64
CA SER A 17 -9.30 -0.48 -2.94
C SER A 17 -10.22 -1.29 -3.85
N PRO A 18 -9.76 -2.43 -4.38
CA PRO A 18 -10.61 -3.37 -5.11
C PRO A 18 -11.78 -3.94 -4.30
N LEU A 19 -11.73 -3.86 -2.97
CA LEU A 19 -12.83 -4.22 -2.09
C LEU A 19 -13.82 -3.06 -1.84
N GLY A 20 -13.62 -1.91 -2.48
CA GLY A 20 -14.41 -0.69 -2.31
C GLY A 20 -13.67 0.42 -1.60
N CYS A 21 -14.44 1.42 -1.15
CA CYS A 21 -13.99 2.59 -0.41
C CYS A 21 -14.47 2.56 1.04
N GLY A 22 -13.72 3.20 1.92
CA GLY A 22 -14.02 3.29 3.35
C GLY A 22 -13.40 2.16 4.17
N VAL A 23 -12.54 2.55 5.14
CA VAL A 23 -11.71 1.62 5.93
C VAL A 23 -12.54 0.52 6.59
N GLN A 24 -13.67 0.88 7.21
CA GLN A 24 -14.49 -0.11 7.92
C GLN A 24 -15.10 -1.14 6.97
N HIS A 25 -15.63 -0.71 5.83
CA HIS A 25 -16.22 -1.60 4.83
C HIS A 25 -15.17 -2.54 4.23
N VAL A 26 -14.03 -1.99 3.82
CA VAL A 26 -12.92 -2.75 3.22
C VAL A 26 -12.37 -3.78 4.20
N TRP A 27 -12.21 -3.41 5.47
CA TRP A 27 -11.77 -4.32 6.51
C TRP A 27 -12.75 -5.47 6.75
N GLN A 28 -14.04 -5.18 6.84
CA GLN A 28 -15.08 -6.22 7.00
C GLN A 28 -15.12 -7.17 5.78
N SER A 29 -14.97 -6.62 4.57
CA SER A 29 -14.91 -7.42 3.35
C SER A 29 -13.69 -8.34 3.32
N LEU A 30 -12.54 -7.84 3.76
CA LEU A 30 -11.30 -8.62 3.89
C LEU A 30 -11.46 -9.78 4.89
N LEU A 31 -12.00 -9.51 6.07
CA LEU A 31 -12.25 -10.54 7.10
C LEU A 31 -13.29 -11.58 6.65
N ALA A 32 -14.26 -11.18 5.85
CA ALA A 32 -15.26 -12.07 5.26
C ALA A 32 -14.71 -12.92 4.10
N GLY A 33 -13.43 -12.78 3.75
CA GLY A 33 -12.79 -13.54 2.67
C GLY A 33 -13.28 -13.15 1.28
N LYS A 34 -13.73 -11.91 1.08
CA LYS A 34 -14.10 -11.43 -0.25
C LYS A 34 -12.86 -11.13 -1.09
N SER A 35 -12.91 -11.48 -2.37
CA SER A 35 -11.91 -11.08 -3.36
C SER A 35 -12.40 -9.86 -4.14
N GLY A 36 -11.50 -8.89 -4.34
CA GLY A 36 -11.72 -7.75 -5.23
C GLY A 36 -11.11 -7.97 -6.63
N VAL A 37 -10.61 -9.16 -6.91
CA VAL A 37 -10.05 -9.50 -8.22
C VAL A 37 -11.17 -9.87 -9.17
N THR A 38 -11.20 -9.23 -10.34
CA THR A 38 -12.23 -9.40 -11.36
C THR A 38 -11.62 -9.59 -12.74
N ARG A 39 -12.41 -10.11 -13.68
CA ARG A 39 -12.04 -10.18 -15.08
C ARG A 39 -12.05 -8.78 -15.71
N LEU A 40 -11.01 -8.46 -16.43
CA LEU A 40 -10.89 -7.22 -17.20
C LEU A 40 -11.74 -7.27 -18.48
N SER A 41 -12.09 -6.09 -19.03
CA SER A 41 -12.80 -6.02 -20.32
C SER A 41 -11.97 -6.61 -21.43
N GLU A 42 -12.60 -7.33 -22.36
CA GLU A 42 -11.92 -7.93 -23.53
C GLU A 42 -11.20 -6.89 -24.39
N GLN A 43 -11.74 -5.68 -24.49
CA GLN A 43 -11.10 -4.59 -25.23
C GLN A 43 -9.73 -4.20 -24.66
N LEU A 44 -9.58 -4.27 -23.33
CA LEU A 44 -8.33 -3.94 -22.65
C LEU A 44 -7.27 -5.04 -22.84
N VAL A 45 -7.71 -6.31 -22.89
CA VAL A 45 -6.81 -7.47 -22.79
C VAL A 45 -6.89 -8.43 -23.98
N VAL A 46 -7.38 -7.99 -25.13
CA VAL A 46 -7.68 -8.85 -26.29
C VAL A 46 -6.54 -9.82 -26.67
N ASP A 47 -5.31 -9.37 -26.61
CA ASP A 47 -4.09 -10.13 -26.96
C ASP A 47 -3.07 -10.22 -25.82
N ILE A 48 -3.52 -9.95 -24.58
CA ILE A 48 -2.71 -10.09 -23.38
C ILE A 48 -3.10 -11.40 -22.69
N PRO A 49 -2.14 -12.25 -22.26
CA PRO A 49 -2.47 -13.54 -21.62
C PRO A 49 -3.12 -13.37 -20.24
N CYS A 50 -2.84 -12.27 -19.54
CA CYS A 50 -3.35 -11.98 -18.20
C CYS A 50 -4.67 -11.21 -18.31
N LYS A 51 -5.77 -11.81 -17.85
CA LYS A 51 -7.14 -11.31 -18.04
C LYS A 51 -7.79 -10.74 -16.78
N VAL A 52 -7.07 -10.69 -15.68
CA VAL A 52 -7.63 -10.35 -14.37
C VAL A 52 -6.87 -9.22 -13.69
N ALA A 53 -7.57 -8.43 -12.88
CA ALA A 53 -6.97 -7.40 -12.03
C ALA A 53 -7.88 -7.08 -10.82
N GLY A 54 -7.30 -6.46 -9.81
CA GLY A 54 -8.02 -5.83 -8.70
C GLY A 54 -8.41 -4.41 -9.08
N GLN A 55 -9.56 -4.22 -9.71
CA GLN A 55 -10.09 -2.91 -10.09
C GLN A 55 -10.91 -2.32 -8.94
N VAL A 56 -10.77 -1.02 -8.72
CA VAL A 56 -11.65 -0.29 -7.79
C VAL A 56 -13.05 -0.22 -8.38
N PRO A 57 -14.08 -0.73 -7.66
CA PRO A 57 -15.47 -0.66 -8.13
C PRO A 57 -15.93 0.80 -8.21
N SER A 58 -16.67 1.14 -9.27
CA SER A 58 -17.30 2.46 -9.40
C SER A 58 -18.59 2.55 -8.59
N ILE A 59 -19.03 3.78 -8.31
CA ILE A 59 -20.32 4.03 -7.66
C ILE A 59 -21.49 3.44 -8.45
N ASP A 60 -21.36 3.28 -9.77
CA ASP A 60 -22.39 2.66 -10.60
C ASP A 60 -22.47 1.14 -10.39
N SER A 61 -21.35 0.49 -10.07
CA SER A 61 -21.30 -0.95 -9.80
C SER A 61 -21.53 -1.30 -8.32
N ASP A 62 -21.18 -0.41 -7.41
CA ASP A 62 -21.43 -0.50 -5.98
C ASP A 62 -21.91 0.86 -5.45
N PRO A 63 -23.25 1.09 -5.38
CA PRO A 63 -23.79 2.37 -4.96
C PRO A 63 -23.49 2.78 -3.51
N LEU A 64 -23.05 1.85 -2.67
CA LEU A 64 -22.77 2.12 -1.25
C LEU A 64 -21.30 2.35 -0.97
N HIS A 65 -20.42 1.60 -1.63
CA HIS A 65 -18.98 1.59 -1.32
C HIS A 65 -18.09 1.74 -2.56
N GLY A 66 -18.68 1.93 -3.72
CA GLY A 66 -17.94 2.21 -4.95
C GLY A 66 -17.27 3.59 -4.93
N PHE A 67 -16.27 3.74 -5.77
CA PHE A 67 -15.54 4.98 -5.93
C PHE A 67 -16.38 6.05 -6.61
N ASP A 68 -16.66 7.12 -5.87
CA ASP A 68 -17.30 8.34 -6.36
C ASP A 68 -16.35 9.54 -6.25
N PRO A 69 -15.58 9.84 -7.28
CA PRO A 69 -14.69 10.98 -7.26
C PRO A 69 -15.41 12.32 -7.18
N LEU A 70 -16.65 12.40 -7.70
CA LEU A 70 -17.43 13.66 -7.72
C LEU A 70 -17.87 14.10 -6.31
N ALA A 71 -17.98 13.17 -5.37
CA ALA A 71 -18.23 13.50 -3.97
C ALA A 71 -17.06 14.26 -3.30
N THR A 72 -15.87 14.26 -3.91
CA THR A 72 -14.66 14.89 -3.35
C THR A 72 -14.07 15.93 -4.28
N ILE A 73 -14.09 15.69 -5.59
CA ILE A 73 -13.32 16.43 -6.60
C ILE A 73 -14.30 17.07 -7.60
N PRO A 74 -14.31 18.42 -7.74
CA PRO A 74 -15.13 19.07 -8.75
C PRO A 74 -14.83 18.54 -10.17
N ALA A 75 -15.86 18.32 -10.98
CA ALA A 75 -15.72 17.73 -12.32
C ALA A 75 -14.70 18.44 -13.23
N LYS A 76 -14.57 19.76 -13.10
CA LYS A 76 -13.58 20.56 -13.86
C LYS A 76 -12.14 20.27 -13.46
N GLU A 77 -11.90 19.91 -12.19
CA GLU A 77 -10.56 19.61 -11.67
C GLU A 77 -10.10 18.20 -12.07
N ARG A 78 -11.02 17.26 -12.18
CA ARG A 78 -10.72 15.88 -12.60
C ARG A 78 -10.03 15.80 -13.97
N LYS A 79 -10.32 16.72 -14.87
CA LYS A 79 -9.68 16.80 -16.20
C LYS A 79 -8.19 17.17 -16.17
N LYS A 80 -7.66 17.50 -14.99
CA LYS A 80 -6.28 17.95 -14.80
C LYS A 80 -5.41 16.87 -14.14
N MET A 81 -5.94 15.68 -13.87
CA MET A 81 -5.26 14.66 -13.07
C MET A 81 -5.57 13.25 -13.56
N ASP A 82 -4.57 12.38 -13.45
CA ASP A 82 -4.75 10.94 -13.63
C ASP A 82 -5.51 10.34 -12.44
N ARG A 83 -6.09 9.17 -12.63
CA ARG A 83 -6.90 8.44 -11.67
C ARG A 83 -6.20 8.16 -10.33
N PHE A 84 -4.87 7.95 -10.30
CA PHE A 84 -4.15 7.74 -9.03
C PHE A 84 -4.22 8.96 -8.11
N ILE A 85 -4.25 10.16 -8.68
CA ILE A 85 -4.43 11.42 -7.92
C ILE A 85 -5.85 11.51 -7.35
N GLU A 86 -6.85 11.11 -8.13
CA GLU A 86 -8.24 11.03 -7.66
C GLU A 86 -8.38 10.07 -6.46
N PHE A 87 -7.76 8.90 -6.54
CA PHE A 87 -7.71 7.95 -5.42
C PHE A 87 -7.07 8.55 -4.16
N ALA A 88 -5.94 9.24 -4.32
CA ALA A 88 -5.27 9.89 -3.20
C ALA A 88 -6.14 10.97 -2.54
N LEU A 89 -6.85 11.80 -3.32
CA LEU A 89 -7.74 12.83 -2.78
C LEU A 89 -8.92 12.26 -2.00
N VAL A 90 -9.51 11.16 -2.48
CA VAL A 90 -10.62 10.49 -1.78
C VAL A 90 -10.14 9.83 -0.48
N ALA A 91 -9.02 9.10 -0.52
CA ALA A 91 -8.43 8.50 0.67
C ALA A 91 -7.97 9.57 1.69
N ALA A 92 -7.39 10.69 1.22
CA ALA A 92 -6.99 11.81 2.06
C ALA A 92 -8.16 12.39 2.85
N ARG A 93 -9.30 12.61 2.19
CA ARG A 93 -10.50 13.13 2.85
C ARG A 93 -10.96 12.23 3.99
N GLU A 94 -11.01 10.91 3.78
CA GLU A 94 -11.40 9.95 4.83
C GLU A 94 -10.39 9.98 5.99
N ALA A 95 -9.10 9.89 5.71
CA ALA A 95 -8.04 9.88 6.72
C ALA A 95 -8.05 11.15 7.58
N LEU A 96 -8.17 12.32 6.95
CA LEU A 96 -8.18 13.60 7.63
C LEU A 96 -9.47 13.81 8.45
N THR A 97 -10.61 13.33 7.93
CA THR A 97 -11.89 13.36 8.65
C THR A 97 -11.80 12.52 9.93
N GLN A 98 -11.27 11.30 9.84
CA GLN A 98 -11.08 10.44 11.01
C GLN A 98 -10.09 11.03 12.01
N ALA A 99 -8.99 11.61 11.52
CA ALA A 99 -8.00 12.28 12.36
C ALA A 99 -8.53 13.55 13.03
N GLY A 100 -9.61 14.14 12.52
CA GLY A 100 -10.09 15.46 12.93
C GLY A 100 -9.06 16.54 12.69
N TRP A 101 -8.29 16.44 11.58
CA TRP A 101 -7.22 17.38 11.26
C TRP A 101 -7.57 18.30 10.11
N SER A 102 -7.60 19.60 10.43
CA SER A 102 -7.74 20.70 9.48
C SER A 102 -6.97 21.89 10.06
N PRO A 103 -5.76 22.21 9.56
CA PRO A 103 -4.94 23.26 10.14
C PRO A 103 -5.62 24.62 10.04
N ALA A 104 -5.76 25.30 11.19
CA ALA A 104 -6.44 26.58 11.28
C ALA A 104 -5.50 27.79 11.19
N SER A 105 -4.20 27.57 11.39
CA SER A 105 -3.17 28.62 11.38
C SER A 105 -2.07 28.35 10.37
N ALA A 106 -1.35 29.40 9.96
CA ALA A 106 -0.18 29.28 9.10
C ALA A 106 0.89 28.36 9.72
N ALA A 107 1.08 28.43 11.03
CA ALA A 107 2.03 27.59 11.75
C ALA A 107 1.65 26.11 11.66
N GLU A 108 0.37 25.75 11.82
CA GLU A 108 -0.11 24.37 11.66
C GLU A 108 0.02 23.90 10.22
N GLN A 109 -0.27 24.77 9.22
CA GLN A 109 -0.10 24.47 7.80
C GLN A 109 1.36 24.15 7.47
N GLU A 110 2.30 24.94 7.97
CA GLU A 110 3.74 24.79 7.74
C GLU A 110 4.35 23.59 8.46
N ARG A 111 3.66 23.08 9.50
CA ARG A 111 4.05 21.91 10.28
C ARG A 111 3.34 20.61 9.84
N THR A 112 2.49 20.66 8.79
CA THR A 112 1.78 19.50 8.22
C THR A 112 2.48 19.03 6.95
N ALA A 113 3.09 17.85 7.00
CA ALA A 113 3.76 17.22 5.87
C ALA A 113 2.79 16.39 5.00
N THR A 114 3.12 16.24 3.72
CA THR A 114 2.38 15.40 2.77
C THR A 114 3.36 14.50 2.02
N VAL A 115 3.31 13.18 2.26
CA VAL A 115 4.23 12.22 1.65
C VAL A 115 3.43 11.08 1.01
N ILE A 116 3.12 11.21 -0.29
CA ILE A 116 2.29 10.25 -1.01
C ILE A 116 3.09 9.64 -2.15
N ALA A 117 3.35 8.36 -2.03
CA ALA A 117 4.11 7.56 -2.97
C ALA A 117 3.27 7.06 -4.14
N THR A 118 3.95 6.69 -5.22
CA THR A 118 3.41 5.88 -6.31
C THR A 118 4.53 5.01 -6.87
N GLY A 119 4.19 3.91 -7.52
CA GLY A 119 5.18 3.07 -8.20
C GLY A 119 5.53 3.59 -9.59
N ILE A 120 4.54 4.14 -10.31
CA ILE A 120 4.68 4.51 -11.73
C ILE A 120 4.20 5.94 -11.99
N GLY A 121 3.24 6.45 -11.24
CA GLY A 121 2.57 7.74 -11.51
C GLY A 121 1.44 7.62 -12.51
N GLY A 122 1.12 8.69 -13.23
CA GLY A 122 0.00 8.77 -14.17
C GLY A 122 0.25 8.06 -15.50
N PHE A 123 0.38 6.76 -15.45
CA PHE A 123 0.73 5.92 -16.58
C PHE A 123 -0.27 6.02 -17.74
N SER A 124 -1.56 6.02 -17.43
CA SER A 124 -2.64 6.12 -18.43
C SER A 124 -2.60 7.45 -19.17
N GLU A 125 -2.36 8.55 -18.48
CA GLU A 125 -2.27 9.87 -19.08
C GLU A 125 -1.03 10.05 -19.97
N ILE A 126 0.09 9.40 -19.63
CA ILE A 126 1.28 9.36 -20.50
C ILE A 126 0.94 8.64 -21.80
N ALA A 127 0.32 7.46 -21.73
CA ALA A 127 -0.08 6.69 -22.90
C ALA A 127 -1.08 7.46 -23.79
N ASN A 128 -2.09 8.09 -23.18
CA ASN A 128 -3.06 8.91 -23.88
C ASN A 128 -2.42 10.13 -24.55
N ALA A 129 -1.44 10.75 -23.92
CA ALA A 129 -0.71 11.89 -24.48
C ALA A 129 0.12 11.49 -25.73
N VAL A 130 0.76 10.31 -25.68
CA VAL A 130 1.48 9.76 -26.85
C VAL A 130 0.50 9.54 -28.00
N HIS A 131 -0.60 8.80 -27.79
CA HIS A 131 -1.62 8.57 -28.81
C HIS A 131 -2.18 9.88 -29.40
N THR A 132 -2.51 10.85 -28.53
CA THR A 132 -3.03 12.13 -28.99
C THR A 132 -2.01 12.87 -29.87
N THR A 133 -0.74 12.82 -29.49
CA THR A 133 0.34 13.48 -30.27
C THR A 133 0.52 12.82 -31.63
N ASP A 134 0.54 11.49 -31.67
CA ASP A 134 0.77 10.72 -32.92
C ASP A 134 -0.42 10.81 -33.88
N GLU A 135 -1.65 10.70 -33.40
CA GLU A 135 -2.85 10.65 -34.23
C GLU A 135 -3.42 12.03 -34.58
N ARG A 136 -3.30 13.01 -33.68
CA ARG A 136 -3.99 14.31 -33.78
C ARG A 136 -3.07 15.52 -33.75
N GLY A 137 -1.78 15.31 -33.50
CA GLY A 137 -0.74 16.32 -33.43
C GLY A 137 -0.62 17.01 -32.06
N PRO A 138 0.55 17.62 -31.76
CA PRO A 138 0.89 18.16 -30.44
C PRO A 138 0.01 19.34 -30.00
N ARG A 139 -0.64 20.04 -30.94
CA ARG A 139 -1.57 21.16 -30.62
C ARG A 139 -2.87 20.69 -29.94
N ARG A 140 -3.11 19.38 -29.86
CA ARG A 140 -4.28 18.80 -29.19
C ARG A 140 -4.04 18.41 -27.75
N LEU A 141 -2.79 18.49 -27.29
CA LEU A 141 -2.47 18.25 -25.88
C LEU A 141 -3.06 19.34 -24.98
N SER A 142 -3.54 18.94 -23.82
CA SER A 142 -3.98 19.84 -22.77
C SER A 142 -2.78 20.56 -22.13
N PRO A 143 -2.92 21.81 -21.68
CA PRO A 143 -1.88 22.45 -20.87
C PRO A 143 -1.66 21.73 -19.52
N PHE A 144 -2.60 20.88 -19.12
CA PHE A 144 -2.49 20.05 -17.90
C PHE A 144 -1.89 18.67 -18.16
N THR A 145 -1.50 18.32 -19.38
CA THR A 145 -0.95 17.00 -19.71
C THR A 145 0.21 16.62 -18.80
N ILE A 146 1.21 17.49 -18.66
CA ILE A 146 2.35 17.19 -17.78
C ILE A 146 1.94 17.09 -16.30
N PRO A 147 1.24 18.09 -15.71
CA PRO A 147 0.77 17.95 -14.33
C PRO A 147 -0.12 16.76 -14.07
N SER A 148 -0.87 16.26 -15.04
CA SER A 148 -1.80 15.15 -14.82
C SER A 148 -1.09 13.83 -14.47
N PHE A 149 0.14 13.61 -14.96
CA PHE A 149 0.82 12.33 -14.79
C PHE A 149 2.06 12.34 -13.87
N LEU A 150 2.56 13.52 -13.46
CA LEU A 150 3.75 13.57 -12.62
C LEU A 150 3.53 12.83 -11.29
N ALA A 151 4.49 11.99 -10.92
CA ALA A 151 4.42 11.12 -9.74
C ALA A 151 4.20 11.88 -8.41
N ASN A 152 4.71 13.10 -8.30
CA ASN A 152 4.57 13.92 -7.10
C ASN A 152 3.23 14.66 -6.99
N LEU A 153 2.38 14.61 -8.03
CA LEU A 153 1.16 15.42 -8.06
C LEU A 153 0.02 14.85 -7.22
N ALA A 154 0.06 13.57 -6.79
CA ALA A 154 -0.84 13.10 -5.75
C ALA A 154 -0.61 13.89 -4.45
N ALA A 155 0.64 14.00 -4.00
CA ALA A 155 1.01 14.82 -2.85
C ALA A 155 0.72 16.32 -3.11
N GLY A 156 1.01 16.81 -4.32
CA GLY A 156 0.77 18.20 -4.71
C GLY A 156 -0.70 18.60 -4.65
N HIS A 157 -1.59 17.82 -5.26
CA HIS A 157 -3.04 18.09 -5.22
C HIS A 157 -3.62 18.02 -3.81
N VAL A 158 -3.20 17.04 -3.01
CA VAL A 158 -3.63 16.92 -1.60
C VAL A 158 -3.17 18.12 -0.78
N SER A 159 -1.89 18.51 -0.91
CA SER A 159 -1.32 19.69 -0.24
C SER A 159 -2.11 20.96 -0.58
N ILE A 160 -2.41 21.18 -1.86
CA ILE A 160 -3.19 22.34 -2.33
C ILE A 160 -4.62 22.30 -1.78
N ALA A 161 -5.28 21.13 -1.86
CA ALA A 161 -6.67 20.99 -1.45
C ALA A 161 -6.89 21.25 0.05
N HIS A 162 -5.90 20.93 0.89
CA HIS A 162 -5.99 21.03 2.34
C HIS A 162 -5.14 22.16 2.95
N GLY A 163 -4.40 22.91 2.13
CA GLY A 163 -3.56 24.02 2.60
C GLY A 163 -2.34 23.56 3.40
N PHE A 164 -1.82 22.35 3.18
CA PHE A 164 -0.62 21.84 3.85
C PHE A 164 0.63 22.46 3.24
N ARG A 165 1.47 23.09 4.02
CA ARG A 165 2.66 23.84 3.61
C ARG A 165 3.96 23.29 4.18
N GLY A 166 3.90 22.19 4.94
CA GLY A 166 5.07 21.49 5.45
C GLY A 166 5.81 20.72 4.36
N PRO A 167 6.80 19.92 4.73
CA PRO A 167 7.54 19.11 3.76
C PRO A 167 6.62 18.27 2.88
N ILE A 168 6.95 18.20 1.58
CA ILE A 168 6.21 17.42 0.59
C ILE A 168 7.14 16.40 -0.05
N GLY A 169 6.68 15.17 -0.25
CA GLY A 169 7.47 14.09 -0.84
C GLY A 169 6.62 13.09 -1.61
N ALA A 170 7.26 12.42 -2.55
CA ALA A 170 6.64 11.36 -3.35
C ALA A 170 7.69 10.28 -3.66
N PRO A 171 7.96 9.33 -2.76
CA PRO A 171 8.80 8.19 -3.07
C PRO A 171 8.27 7.41 -4.28
N VAL A 172 9.16 7.09 -5.22
CA VAL A 172 8.87 6.28 -6.41
C VAL A 172 9.80 5.07 -6.38
N THR A 173 9.55 4.16 -5.46
CA THR A 173 10.38 2.98 -5.16
C THR A 173 9.59 1.68 -5.38
N ALA A 174 8.88 1.66 -6.52
CA ALA A 174 8.07 0.52 -6.94
C ALA A 174 7.14 0.03 -5.81
N CYS A 175 7.10 -1.26 -5.57
CA CYS A 175 6.17 -1.89 -4.62
C CYS A 175 6.43 -1.55 -3.14
N ALA A 176 7.61 -1.04 -2.80
CA ALA A 176 7.96 -0.58 -1.45
C ALA A 176 7.54 0.88 -1.16
N ALA A 177 7.13 1.61 -2.19
CA ALA A 177 6.98 3.06 -2.14
C ALA A 177 6.01 3.55 -1.05
N GLY A 178 4.84 2.92 -0.89
CA GLY A 178 3.86 3.30 0.11
C GLY A 178 4.34 3.11 1.54
N ALA A 179 5.00 2.00 1.84
CA ALA A 179 5.60 1.75 3.15
C ALA A 179 6.76 2.72 3.42
N GLN A 180 7.57 3.01 2.40
CA GLN A 180 8.64 4.00 2.51
C GLN A 180 8.09 5.39 2.80
N ALA A 181 7.04 5.84 2.13
CA ALA A 181 6.42 7.14 2.39
C ALA A 181 5.98 7.31 3.84
N ILE A 182 5.40 6.26 4.44
CA ILE A 182 5.00 6.26 5.85
C ILE A 182 6.24 6.37 6.76
N GLY A 183 7.27 5.58 6.50
CA GLY A 183 8.49 5.60 7.28
C GLY A 183 9.27 6.91 7.17
N ASP A 184 9.35 7.48 5.97
CA ASP A 184 10.04 8.76 5.74
C ASP A 184 9.27 9.93 6.38
N ALA A 185 7.94 9.93 6.33
CA ALA A 185 7.11 10.89 7.06
C ALA A 185 7.34 10.80 8.59
N ALA A 186 7.47 9.58 9.13
CA ALA A 186 7.82 9.38 10.53
C ALA A 186 9.22 9.94 10.88
N ARG A 187 10.20 9.82 9.98
CA ARG A 187 11.53 10.43 10.13
C ARG A 187 11.43 11.96 10.19
N MET A 188 10.63 12.58 9.30
CA MET A 188 10.40 14.03 9.28
C MET A 188 9.81 14.54 10.61
N ILE A 189 8.87 13.78 11.20
CA ILE A 189 8.31 14.15 12.52
C ILE A 189 9.34 13.95 13.62
N ARG A 190 10.12 12.86 13.60
CA ARG A 190 11.18 12.62 14.60
C ARG A 190 12.29 13.65 14.55
N SER A 191 12.67 14.13 13.35
CA SER A 191 13.68 15.18 13.15
C SER A 191 13.17 16.58 13.51
N GLY A 192 11.85 16.74 13.67
CA GLY A 192 11.25 18.03 14.00
C GLY A 192 10.91 18.91 12.79
N GLU A 193 10.98 18.38 11.57
CA GLU A 193 10.57 19.10 10.36
C GLU A 193 9.05 19.26 10.26
N ALA A 194 8.29 18.31 10.81
CA ALA A 194 6.83 18.33 10.88
C ALA A 194 6.34 17.87 12.25
N ASP A 195 5.09 18.15 12.60
CA ASP A 195 4.42 17.63 13.78
C ASP A 195 3.39 16.54 13.43
N ILE A 196 2.83 16.63 12.24
CA ILE A 196 1.83 15.76 11.68
C ILE A 196 2.07 15.57 10.18
N ALA A 197 1.73 14.40 9.64
CA ALA A 197 1.88 14.08 8.23
C ALA A 197 0.70 13.24 7.73
N LEU A 198 0.24 13.53 6.52
CA LEU A 198 -0.56 12.61 5.72
C LEU A 198 0.37 11.84 4.80
N CYS A 199 0.37 10.52 4.87
CA CYS A 199 1.33 9.68 4.16
C CYS A 199 0.76 8.32 3.74
N GLY A 200 1.39 7.70 2.76
CA GLY A 200 1.01 6.41 2.18
C GLY A 200 1.27 6.36 0.69
N GLY A 201 0.38 5.75 -0.08
CA GLY A 201 0.56 5.62 -1.51
C GLY A 201 -0.73 5.56 -2.32
N ALA A 202 -0.63 5.85 -3.61
CA ALA A 202 -1.71 5.77 -4.59
C ALA A 202 -1.19 5.21 -5.92
N GLU A 203 -1.98 4.39 -6.58
CA GLU A 203 -1.64 3.77 -7.86
C GLU A 203 -2.87 3.52 -8.72
N ALA A 204 -2.76 3.77 -10.04
CA ALA A 204 -3.80 3.47 -11.03
C ALA A 204 -3.14 3.04 -12.36
N ALA A 205 -2.40 1.92 -12.31
CA ALA A 205 -1.60 1.47 -13.43
C ALA A 205 -2.25 0.34 -14.27
N ILE A 206 -3.54 0.05 -14.08
CA ILE A 206 -4.25 -0.96 -14.89
C ILE A 206 -4.51 -0.37 -16.27
N HIS A 207 -3.57 -0.61 -17.17
CA HIS A 207 -3.59 -0.13 -18.55
C HIS A 207 -2.99 -1.20 -19.47
N ARG A 208 -3.42 -1.21 -20.75
CA ARG A 208 -2.97 -2.20 -21.74
C ARG A 208 -1.44 -2.33 -21.80
N VAL A 209 -0.72 -1.22 -21.84
CA VAL A 209 0.75 -1.22 -21.97
C VAL A 209 1.43 -1.76 -20.70
N SER A 210 0.96 -1.38 -19.50
CA SER A 210 1.54 -1.89 -18.25
C SER A 210 1.27 -3.38 -18.08
N LEU A 211 0.05 -3.84 -18.37
CA LEU A 211 -0.31 -5.26 -18.36
C LEU A 211 0.55 -6.05 -19.35
N ALA A 212 0.71 -5.56 -20.59
CA ALA A 212 1.56 -6.19 -21.59
C ALA A 212 3.04 -6.21 -21.14
N GLY A 213 3.53 -5.14 -20.54
CA GLY A 213 4.91 -5.05 -20.04
C GLY A 213 5.20 -6.06 -18.92
N PHE A 214 4.33 -6.16 -17.94
CA PHE A 214 4.48 -7.15 -16.87
C PHE A 214 4.23 -8.60 -17.38
N ALA A 215 3.34 -8.80 -18.34
CA ALA A 215 3.15 -10.08 -18.99
C ALA A 215 4.39 -10.51 -19.77
N ALA A 216 5.05 -9.59 -20.49
CA ALA A 216 6.31 -9.84 -21.18
C ALA A 216 7.43 -10.24 -20.21
N ALA A 217 7.43 -9.69 -19.00
CA ALA A 217 8.32 -10.07 -17.91
C ALA A 217 7.92 -11.39 -17.22
N ARG A 218 6.81 -12.03 -17.65
CA ARG A 218 6.23 -13.24 -17.03
C ARG A 218 5.96 -13.09 -15.53
N ALA A 219 5.57 -11.89 -15.10
CA ALA A 219 5.34 -11.57 -13.71
C ALA A 219 3.87 -11.70 -13.28
N LEU A 220 2.93 -11.67 -14.25
CA LEU A 220 1.48 -11.69 -13.98
C LEU A 220 0.90 -13.11 -14.04
N SER A 221 -0.10 -13.35 -13.17
CA SER A 221 -0.94 -14.55 -13.24
C SER A 221 -1.73 -14.61 -14.55
N SER A 222 -1.76 -15.77 -15.20
CA SER A 222 -2.45 -16.00 -16.46
C SER A 222 -3.33 -17.25 -16.47
N ALA A 223 -3.14 -18.17 -15.53
CA ALA A 223 -3.83 -19.46 -15.50
C ALA A 223 -5.28 -19.38 -14.99
N TYR A 224 -5.67 -18.29 -14.33
CA TYR A 224 -6.95 -18.19 -13.61
C TYR A 224 -7.95 -17.21 -14.24
N SER A 225 -7.88 -17.02 -15.57
CA SER A 225 -8.74 -16.06 -16.29
C SER A 225 -10.24 -16.32 -16.14
N ASP A 226 -10.65 -17.57 -15.96
CA ASP A 226 -12.05 -17.98 -15.81
C ASP A 226 -12.50 -18.05 -14.33
N GLN A 227 -11.56 -17.90 -13.39
CA GLN A 227 -11.80 -17.87 -11.95
C GLN A 227 -10.98 -16.73 -11.34
N PRO A 228 -11.31 -15.45 -11.64
CA PRO A 228 -10.50 -14.30 -11.27
C PRO A 228 -10.14 -14.25 -9.78
N GLU A 229 -11.10 -14.59 -8.92
CA GLU A 229 -10.95 -14.62 -7.47
C GLU A 229 -9.89 -15.61 -6.98
N SER A 230 -9.52 -16.59 -7.80
CA SER A 230 -8.51 -17.61 -7.49
C SER A 230 -7.09 -17.24 -7.95
N ALA A 231 -6.93 -16.15 -8.69
CA ALA A 231 -5.67 -15.80 -9.36
C ALA A 231 -4.57 -15.34 -8.39
N SER A 232 -4.92 -14.52 -7.40
CA SER A 232 -3.95 -14.08 -6.38
C SER A 232 -3.94 -15.08 -5.23
N ARG A 233 -2.84 -15.83 -5.14
CA ARG A 233 -2.70 -16.96 -4.20
C ARG A 233 -1.32 -17.03 -3.53
N PRO A 234 -0.96 -16.00 -2.73
CA PRO A 234 0.33 -15.95 -2.07
C PRO A 234 0.63 -17.22 -1.27
N PHE A 235 1.87 -17.68 -1.35
CA PHE A 235 2.39 -18.87 -0.67
C PHE A 235 1.79 -20.22 -1.13
N ASP A 236 0.79 -20.21 -2.00
CA ASP A 236 0.24 -21.45 -2.55
C ASP A 236 1.19 -22.02 -3.63
N ARG A 237 1.36 -23.34 -3.67
CA ARG A 237 2.27 -23.98 -4.63
C ARG A 237 1.85 -23.82 -6.08
N ASP A 238 0.56 -23.57 -6.33
CA ASP A 238 -0.02 -23.44 -7.66
C ASP A 238 -0.08 -21.97 -8.13
N ARG A 239 0.59 -21.05 -7.42
CA ARG A 239 0.70 -19.64 -7.81
C ARG A 239 1.51 -19.49 -9.11
N ASP A 240 1.09 -18.58 -9.98
CA ASP A 240 1.70 -18.38 -11.30
C ASP A 240 2.08 -16.94 -11.62
N GLY A 241 2.04 -16.04 -10.64
CA GLY A 241 2.36 -14.63 -10.79
C GLY A 241 1.45 -13.72 -9.96
N PHE A 242 1.74 -12.43 -9.97
CA PHE A 242 0.91 -11.48 -9.24
C PHE A 242 -0.32 -11.05 -10.07
N VAL A 243 -1.33 -10.55 -9.38
CA VAL A 243 -2.49 -9.88 -9.98
C VAL A 243 -2.33 -8.38 -9.74
N MET A 244 -2.32 -7.57 -10.81
CA MET A 244 -2.24 -6.12 -10.66
C MET A 244 -3.50 -5.56 -9.98
N GLY A 245 -3.32 -4.64 -9.03
CA GLY A 245 -4.39 -3.90 -8.38
C GLY A 245 -4.20 -2.39 -8.51
N GLU A 246 -5.24 -1.64 -8.17
CA GLU A 246 -5.23 -0.17 -8.10
C GLU A 246 -5.89 0.33 -6.82
N GLY A 247 -5.61 1.57 -6.43
CA GLY A 247 -6.23 2.20 -5.27
C GLY A 247 -5.31 3.16 -4.54
N SER A 248 -5.64 3.46 -3.29
CA SER A 248 -4.86 4.29 -2.38
C SER A 248 -5.06 3.89 -0.93
N GLY A 249 -4.00 3.92 -0.15
CA GLY A 249 -4.05 3.82 1.30
C GLY A 249 -3.25 4.96 1.92
N LEU A 250 -3.92 5.82 2.65
CA LEU A 250 -3.31 6.97 3.32
C LEU A 250 -3.61 6.93 4.81
N ILE A 251 -2.60 7.28 5.61
CA ILE A 251 -2.73 7.41 7.06
C ILE A 251 -2.26 8.79 7.51
N VAL A 252 -2.85 9.27 8.58
CA VAL A 252 -2.37 10.44 9.32
C VAL A 252 -1.51 9.95 10.48
N ILE A 253 -0.27 10.39 10.51
CA ILE A 253 0.66 10.12 11.62
C ILE A 253 1.11 11.44 12.25
N GLU A 254 1.36 11.42 13.54
CA GLU A 254 1.81 12.59 14.26
C GLU A 254 2.62 12.22 15.50
N SER A 255 3.32 13.18 16.10
CA SER A 255 3.94 12.94 17.39
C SER A 255 2.86 12.71 18.46
N LEU A 256 3.12 11.83 19.40
CA LEU A 256 2.17 11.56 20.48
C LEU A 256 1.81 12.84 21.26
N GLU A 257 2.81 13.70 21.49
CA GLU A 257 2.62 14.98 22.18
C GLU A 257 1.65 15.88 21.42
N HIS A 258 1.78 15.96 20.08
CA HIS A 258 0.87 16.73 19.24
C HIS A 258 -0.54 16.15 19.26
N ALA A 259 -0.68 14.83 19.13
CA ALA A 259 -1.98 14.15 19.18
C ALA A 259 -2.71 14.40 20.49
N LEU A 260 -2.02 14.25 21.64
CA LEU A 260 -2.60 14.49 22.97
C LEU A 260 -2.97 15.95 23.17
N ALA A 261 -2.12 16.88 22.74
CA ALA A 261 -2.37 18.32 22.89
C ALA A 261 -3.63 18.79 22.16
N ARG A 262 -3.96 18.18 21.02
CA ARG A 262 -5.17 18.50 20.27
C ARG A 262 -6.38 17.57 20.57
N GLY A 263 -6.23 16.64 21.51
CA GLY A 263 -7.29 15.71 21.92
C GLY A 263 -7.60 14.61 20.93
N ALA A 264 -6.65 14.26 20.03
CA ALA A 264 -6.82 13.15 19.11
C ALA A 264 -6.69 11.79 19.80
N THR A 265 -7.42 10.81 19.31
CA THR A 265 -7.34 9.43 19.78
C THR A 265 -6.40 8.61 18.89
N PRO A 266 -5.26 8.13 19.41
CA PRO A 266 -4.39 7.26 18.65
C PRO A 266 -5.07 5.91 18.31
N LEU A 267 -4.80 5.41 17.10
CA LEU A 267 -5.30 4.13 16.60
C LEU A 267 -4.26 3.01 16.74
N ALA A 268 -2.99 3.37 16.54
CA ALA A 268 -1.82 2.51 16.69
C ALA A 268 -0.58 3.39 16.89
N GLU A 269 0.55 2.79 17.21
CA GLU A 269 1.85 3.45 17.28
C GLU A 269 2.78 2.87 16.23
N LEU A 270 3.47 3.72 15.46
CA LEU A 270 4.53 3.33 14.54
C LEU A 270 5.86 3.37 15.29
N VAL A 271 6.30 2.21 15.76
CA VAL A 271 7.46 2.08 16.65
C VAL A 271 8.78 1.82 15.93
N GLY A 272 8.73 1.25 14.73
CA GLY A 272 9.93 0.93 13.95
C GLY A 272 9.72 1.07 12.45
N TYR A 273 10.80 1.42 11.76
CA TYR A 273 10.87 1.49 10.31
C TYR A 273 12.27 1.07 9.86
N GLY A 274 12.35 0.04 9.03
CA GLY A 274 13.59 -0.46 8.48
C GLY A 274 13.58 -0.46 6.97
N THR A 275 14.71 -0.10 6.37
CA THR A 275 14.94 -0.17 4.94
C THR A 275 16.27 -0.87 4.63
N SER A 276 16.34 -1.49 3.45
CA SER A 276 17.56 -2.07 2.92
C SER A 276 17.52 -2.08 1.39
N ALA A 277 18.66 -2.34 0.77
CA ALA A 277 18.76 -2.63 -0.65
C ALA A 277 19.33 -4.05 -0.84
N ASP A 278 18.81 -4.78 -1.83
CA ASP A 278 19.28 -6.13 -2.15
C ASP A 278 20.65 -6.11 -2.86
N ALA A 279 20.86 -5.12 -3.72
CA ALA A 279 22.03 -5.02 -4.61
C ALA A 279 22.27 -6.33 -5.39
N TYR A 280 21.19 -6.90 -5.94
CA TYR A 280 21.20 -8.24 -6.53
C TYR A 280 20.73 -8.24 -7.99
N HIS A 281 19.46 -7.97 -8.25
CA HIS A 281 18.85 -8.00 -9.58
C HIS A 281 17.74 -6.94 -9.71
N LEU A 282 17.41 -6.52 -10.96
CA LEU A 282 16.43 -5.46 -11.20
C LEU A 282 15.00 -5.84 -10.79
N THR A 283 14.63 -7.11 -10.96
CA THR A 283 13.23 -7.56 -10.79
C THR A 283 13.06 -8.75 -9.84
N ALA A 284 14.13 -9.27 -9.27
CA ALA A 284 14.11 -10.41 -8.35
C ALA A 284 14.97 -10.12 -7.10
N GLY A 285 14.47 -10.51 -5.95
CA GLY A 285 15.26 -10.56 -4.72
C GLY A 285 16.14 -11.81 -4.66
N PRO A 286 17.17 -11.85 -3.76
CA PRO A 286 17.96 -13.03 -3.51
C PRO A 286 17.11 -14.15 -2.89
N GLU A 287 17.43 -15.40 -3.19
CA GLU A 287 16.67 -16.57 -2.73
C GLU A 287 16.62 -16.70 -1.21
N ASP A 288 17.66 -16.25 -0.51
CA ASP A 288 17.74 -16.25 0.95
C ASP A 288 16.94 -15.11 1.62
N GLY A 289 16.39 -14.19 0.84
CA GLY A 289 15.64 -13.05 1.33
C GLY A 289 16.43 -12.10 2.23
N ASN A 290 17.76 -12.04 2.07
CA ASN A 290 18.65 -11.28 2.95
C ASN A 290 18.26 -9.80 3.09
N GLY A 291 17.90 -9.13 1.99
CA GLY A 291 17.46 -7.73 2.02
C GLY A 291 16.19 -7.53 2.83
N ALA A 292 15.19 -8.37 2.59
CA ALA A 292 13.93 -8.37 3.36
C ALA A 292 14.17 -8.58 4.86
N ARG A 293 15.03 -9.57 5.21
CA ARG A 293 15.42 -9.83 6.60
C ARG A 293 16.06 -8.60 7.24
N ARG A 294 17.03 -7.96 6.59
CA ARG A 294 17.71 -6.77 7.11
C ARG A 294 16.76 -5.57 7.31
N ALA A 295 15.77 -5.41 6.46
CA ALA A 295 14.73 -4.38 6.63
C ALA A 295 13.90 -4.67 7.89
N MET A 296 13.42 -5.90 8.09
CA MET A 296 12.69 -6.31 9.29
C MET A 296 13.55 -6.15 10.55
N GLU A 297 14.78 -6.68 10.56
CA GLU A 297 15.72 -6.53 11.69
C GLU A 297 15.96 -5.07 12.08
N THR A 298 16.06 -4.19 11.08
CA THR A 298 16.27 -2.77 11.32
C THR A 298 15.04 -2.13 11.98
N ALA A 299 13.82 -2.52 11.56
CA ALA A 299 12.60 -2.06 12.20
C ALA A 299 12.50 -2.52 13.67
N LEU A 300 12.81 -3.80 13.93
CA LEU A 300 12.85 -4.37 15.29
C LEU A 300 13.87 -3.65 16.17
N ARG A 301 15.09 -3.49 15.69
CA ARG A 301 16.19 -2.81 16.41
C ARG A 301 15.82 -1.36 16.73
N GLN A 302 15.19 -0.65 15.80
CA GLN A 302 14.76 0.74 16.03
C GLN A 302 13.72 0.85 17.15
N ALA A 303 12.85 -0.16 17.26
CA ALA A 303 11.82 -0.22 18.28
C ALA A 303 12.30 -0.80 19.62
N GLY A 304 13.48 -1.42 19.65
CA GLY A 304 13.96 -2.17 20.83
C GLY A 304 13.11 -3.41 21.13
N VAL A 305 12.57 -4.07 20.09
CA VAL A 305 11.66 -5.22 20.17
C VAL A 305 12.36 -6.44 19.60
N SER A 306 12.24 -7.58 20.25
CA SER A 306 12.79 -8.84 19.76
C SER A 306 11.85 -9.54 18.77
N ALA A 307 12.36 -10.50 17.99
CA ALA A 307 11.57 -11.24 17.03
C ALA A 307 10.43 -12.04 17.71
N GLU A 308 10.68 -12.54 18.91
CA GLU A 308 9.72 -13.34 19.69
C GLU A 308 8.52 -12.50 20.19
N GLU A 309 8.63 -11.18 20.18
CA GLU A 309 7.52 -10.29 20.57
C GLU A 309 6.58 -9.95 19.41
N ILE A 310 6.90 -10.38 18.18
CA ILE A 310 6.09 -10.10 16.99
C ILE A 310 4.99 -11.14 16.87
N ASP A 311 3.76 -10.68 16.83
CA ASP A 311 2.57 -11.54 16.79
C ASP A 311 2.08 -11.81 15.37
N HIS A 312 2.30 -10.83 14.44
CA HIS A 312 1.76 -10.88 13.09
C HIS A 312 2.69 -10.22 12.07
N ILE A 313 2.71 -10.78 10.86
CA ILE A 313 3.35 -10.21 9.67
C ILE A 313 2.31 -10.13 8.55
N ASN A 314 2.01 -8.90 8.10
CA ASN A 314 1.39 -8.67 6.81
C ASN A 314 2.51 -8.69 5.76
N ALA A 315 2.65 -9.83 5.09
CA ALA A 315 3.76 -10.10 4.19
C ALA A 315 3.61 -9.34 2.87
N HIS A 316 4.74 -9.06 2.24
CA HIS A 316 4.75 -8.54 0.88
C HIS A 316 4.21 -9.56 -0.14
N ALA A 317 4.43 -10.82 0.08
CA ALA A 317 4.12 -11.96 -0.80
C ALA A 317 3.07 -11.64 -1.88
N THR A 318 3.52 -11.54 -3.13
CA THR A 318 2.72 -11.07 -4.27
C THR A 318 2.06 -12.20 -5.06
N SER A 319 2.21 -13.45 -4.65
CA SER A 319 1.82 -14.64 -5.44
C SER A 319 2.79 -14.95 -6.58
N THR A 320 4.04 -14.49 -6.50
CA THR A 320 5.10 -14.86 -7.44
C THR A 320 5.93 -16.02 -6.89
N GLN A 321 6.45 -16.87 -7.78
CA GLN A 321 7.22 -18.04 -7.38
C GLN A 321 8.46 -17.66 -6.56
N VAL A 322 9.28 -16.75 -7.06
CA VAL A 322 10.56 -16.38 -6.45
C VAL A 322 10.37 -15.44 -5.27
N GLY A 323 9.49 -14.44 -5.42
CA GLY A 323 9.27 -13.41 -4.37
C GLY A 323 8.77 -14.00 -3.07
N ASP A 324 7.76 -14.85 -3.14
CA ASP A 324 7.16 -15.47 -1.96
C ASP A 324 8.16 -16.41 -1.25
N LYS A 325 8.96 -17.18 -1.99
CA LYS A 325 10.02 -18.04 -1.42
C LYS A 325 11.09 -17.24 -0.68
N GLY A 326 11.57 -16.15 -1.27
CA GLY A 326 12.57 -15.29 -0.63
C GLY A 326 12.05 -14.67 0.66
N GLU A 327 10.78 -14.24 0.71
CA GLU A 327 10.19 -13.72 1.95
C GLU A 327 10.01 -14.81 3.02
N LEU A 328 9.59 -16.02 2.64
CA LEU A 328 9.52 -17.15 3.56
C LEU A 328 10.90 -17.49 4.15
N ALA A 329 11.96 -17.48 3.34
CA ALA A 329 13.33 -17.70 3.79
C ALA A 329 13.79 -16.60 4.78
N ALA A 330 13.49 -15.34 4.51
CA ALA A 330 13.77 -14.22 5.40
C ALA A 330 13.07 -14.39 6.76
N ILE A 331 11.78 -14.75 6.73
CA ILE A 331 10.96 -14.96 7.94
C ILE A 331 11.50 -16.14 8.74
N LYS A 332 11.79 -17.27 8.12
CA LYS A 332 12.38 -18.44 8.81
C LYS A 332 13.70 -18.08 9.50
N THR A 333 14.56 -17.34 8.80
CA THR A 333 15.86 -16.96 9.36
C THR A 333 15.73 -16.01 10.55
N LEU A 334 14.78 -15.05 10.48
CA LEU A 334 14.61 -14.05 11.53
C LEU A 334 13.85 -14.56 12.74
N PHE A 335 12.80 -15.33 12.52
CA PHE A 335 11.86 -15.75 13.58
C PHE A 335 12.12 -17.16 14.10
N GLY A 336 12.89 -17.97 13.39
CA GLY A 336 13.23 -19.34 13.81
C GLY A 336 11.99 -20.19 14.08
N ALA A 337 11.88 -20.71 15.30
CA ALA A 337 10.72 -21.52 15.74
C ALA A 337 9.56 -20.69 16.32
N HIS A 338 9.68 -19.34 16.38
CA HIS A 338 8.60 -18.50 16.88
C HIS A 338 7.40 -18.52 15.92
N PRO A 339 6.16 -18.86 16.40
CA PRO A 339 5.00 -19.11 15.55
C PRO A 339 4.28 -17.82 15.16
N VAL A 340 5.01 -16.81 14.68
CA VAL A 340 4.43 -15.56 14.20
C VAL A 340 3.36 -15.83 13.12
N ALA A 341 2.18 -15.21 13.25
CA ALA A 341 1.11 -15.37 12.27
C ALA A 341 1.43 -14.61 10.98
N ILE A 342 1.42 -15.29 9.86
CA ILE A 342 1.78 -14.70 8.55
C ILE A 342 0.56 -14.70 7.64
N THR A 343 0.31 -13.56 7.00
CA THR A 343 -0.74 -13.42 5.99
C THR A 343 -0.27 -12.52 4.84
N SER A 344 -0.86 -12.71 3.66
CA SER A 344 -0.78 -11.74 2.58
C SER A 344 -2.18 -11.33 2.13
N THR A 345 -2.53 -10.09 2.42
CA THR A 345 -3.81 -9.49 2.03
C THR A 345 -3.93 -9.23 0.54
N LYS A 346 -2.82 -9.35 -0.21
CA LYS A 346 -2.82 -9.32 -1.68
C LYS A 346 -3.62 -10.46 -2.29
N SER A 347 -3.89 -11.52 -1.56
CA SER A 347 -4.82 -12.57 -1.97
C SER A 347 -6.23 -12.05 -2.25
N ALA A 348 -6.64 -11.00 -1.56
CA ALA A 348 -7.97 -10.38 -1.71
C ALA A 348 -7.97 -9.16 -2.65
N THR A 349 -6.91 -8.36 -2.64
CA THR A 349 -6.86 -7.07 -3.35
C THR A 349 -6.06 -7.12 -4.65
N GLY A 350 -5.26 -8.16 -4.87
CA GLY A 350 -4.15 -8.07 -5.81
C GLY A 350 -3.05 -7.17 -5.28
N HIS A 351 -2.08 -6.88 -6.11
CA HIS A 351 -0.91 -6.08 -5.78
C HIS A 351 -1.08 -4.65 -6.31
N LEU A 352 -1.29 -3.70 -5.40
CA LEU A 352 -1.51 -2.28 -5.73
C LEU A 352 -0.19 -1.50 -5.98
N LEU A 353 0.92 -2.17 -6.25
CA LEU A 353 2.22 -1.57 -6.55
C LEU A 353 2.61 -0.51 -5.51
N GLY A 354 2.72 0.77 -5.91
CA GLY A 354 3.10 1.85 -5.00
C GLY A 354 2.07 2.17 -3.91
N ALA A 355 0.80 1.80 -4.09
CA ALA A 355 -0.22 1.95 -3.05
C ALA A 355 -0.25 0.78 -2.06
N ALA A 356 0.39 -0.36 -2.37
CA ALA A 356 0.32 -1.58 -1.57
C ALA A 356 0.70 -1.35 -0.10
N GLY A 357 1.85 -0.71 0.15
CA GLY A 357 2.31 -0.45 1.52
C GLY A 357 1.36 0.44 2.33
N GLY A 358 0.62 1.33 1.69
CA GLY A 358 -0.39 2.17 2.34
C GLY A 358 -1.60 1.38 2.81
N ILE A 359 -2.22 0.58 1.92
CA ILE A 359 -3.40 -0.22 2.30
C ILE A 359 -3.04 -1.32 3.31
N GLU A 360 -1.87 -1.93 3.15
CA GLU A 360 -1.40 -2.99 4.04
C GLU A 360 -1.03 -2.49 5.43
N ALA A 361 -0.52 -1.27 5.56
CA ALA A 361 -0.37 -0.60 6.85
C ALA A 361 -1.74 -0.41 7.54
N ILE A 362 -2.77 0.00 6.80
CA ILE A 362 -4.15 0.12 7.31
C ILE A 362 -4.67 -1.24 7.79
N PHE A 363 -4.51 -2.29 7.00
CA PHE A 363 -4.94 -3.64 7.40
C PHE A 363 -4.20 -4.16 8.64
N THR A 364 -2.91 -3.85 8.76
CA THR A 364 -2.10 -4.21 9.93
C THR A 364 -2.56 -3.45 11.18
N ILE A 365 -2.90 -2.17 11.05
CA ILE A 365 -3.48 -1.36 12.15
C ILE A 365 -4.84 -1.93 12.57
N GLN A 366 -5.71 -2.25 11.63
CA GLN A 366 -7.02 -2.83 11.92
C GLN A 366 -6.90 -4.21 12.59
N ALA A 367 -5.95 -5.06 12.15
CA ALA A 367 -5.66 -6.34 12.80
C ALA A 367 -5.26 -6.15 14.28
N LEU A 368 -4.37 -5.21 14.55
CA LEU A 368 -3.96 -4.87 15.93
C LEU A 368 -5.11 -4.33 16.78
N ARG A 369 -6.01 -3.53 16.21
CA ARG A 369 -7.15 -2.96 16.93
C ARG A 369 -8.19 -4.01 17.25
N ASP A 370 -8.58 -4.80 16.26
CA ASP A 370 -9.67 -5.77 16.38
C ASP A 370 -9.20 -7.12 16.91
N GLN A 371 -7.88 -7.32 17.05
CA GLN A 371 -7.27 -8.57 17.52
C GLN A 371 -7.68 -9.78 16.66
N VAL A 372 -7.67 -9.56 15.33
CA VAL A 372 -8.00 -10.56 14.32
C VAL A 372 -6.96 -10.51 13.20
N VAL A 373 -6.37 -11.64 12.87
CA VAL A 373 -5.47 -11.77 11.70
C VAL A 373 -6.32 -12.05 10.46
N PRO A 374 -6.21 -11.23 9.39
CA PRO A 374 -6.93 -11.47 8.15
C PRO A 374 -6.42 -12.74 7.43
N PRO A 375 -7.23 -13.35 6.57
CA PRO A 375 -6.82 -14.57 5.87
C PRO A 375 -5.90 -14.28 4.69
N THR A 376 -5.10 -15.28 4.30
CA THR A 376 -4.58 -15.42 2.95
C THR A 376 -5.55 -16.28 2.15
N LEU A 377 -6.27 -15.68 1.22
CA LEU A 377 -7.22 -16.39 0.36
C LEU A 377 -6.46 -17.31 -0.60
N ASN A 378 -7.14 -18.34 -1.10
CA ASN A 378 -6.63 -19.27 -2.11
C ASN A 378 -5.40 -20.10 -1.67
N LEU A 379 -5.02 -20.04 -0.40
CA LEU A 379 -3.93 -20.83 0.16
C LEU A 379 -4.44 -22.23 0.54
N HIS A 380 -4.65 -23.07 -0.46
CA HIS A 380 -5.13 -24.44 -0.29
C HIS A 380 -3.98 -25.43 -0.09
N HIS A 381 -2.88 -25.19 -0.79
CA HIS A 381 -1.70 -26.06 -0.80
C HIS A 381 -0.45 -25.21 -0.56
N PRO A 382 -0.07 -24.98 0.70
CA PRO A 382 1.13 -24.20 1.01
C PRO A 382 2.37 -24.76 0.30
N ASP A 383 3.22 -23.84 -0.18
CA ASP A 383 4.53 -24.19 -0.74
C ASP A 383 5.38 -24.95 0.29
N GLU A 384 6.25 -25.86 -0.15
CA GLU A 384 7.10 -26.67 0.74
C GLU A 384 8.01 -25.79 1.61
N GLU A 385 8.47 -24.65 1.09
CA GLU A 385 9.24 -23.66 1.84
C GLU A 385 8.46 -23.03 3.00
N ALA A 386 7.14 -23.13 3.02
CA ALA A 386 6.33 -22.69 4.14
C ALA A 386 6.27 -23.67 5.31
N ALA A 387 6.85 -24.87 5.17
CA ALA A 387 6.83 -25.89 6.22
C ALA A 387 7.36 -25.35 7.56
N GLY A 388 6.59 -25.53 8.62
CA GLY A 388 6.91 -25.05 9.97
C GLY A 388 6.53 -23.60 10.26
N LEU A 389 6.02 -22.84 9.28
CA LEU A 389 5.52 -21.49 9.48
C LEU A 389 4.01 -21.45 9.76
N ASN A 390 3.57 -20.44 10.50
CA ASN A 390 2.18 -20.27 10.90
C ASN A 390 1.43 -19.39 9.90
N LEU A 391 1.14 -19.91 8.71
CA LEU A 391 0.34 -19.21 7.69
C LEU A 391 -1.14 -19.20 8.08
N VAL A 392 -1.80 -18.06 8.00
CA VAL A 392 -3.24 -17.92 8.25
C VAL A 392 -3.99 -18.08 6.93
N ALA A 393 -4.43 -19.32 6.64
CA ALA A 393 -5.05 -19.70 5.38
C ALA A 393 -6.58 -19.59 5.42
N LEU A 394 -7.17 -19.13 4.31
CA LEU A 394 -8.58 -19.17 3.95
C LEU A 394 -9.55 -18.39 4.85
N GLN A 395 -9.37 -18.39 6.16
CA GLN A 395 -10.28 -17.75 7.11
C GLN A 395 -9.53 -16.87 8.10
N ALA A 396 -10.14 -15.74 8.45
CA ALA A 396 -9.64 -14.86 9.50
C ALA A 396 -9.62 -15.59 10.86
N ARG A 397 -8.63 -15.25 11.70
CA ARG A 397 -8.42 -15.91 12.98
C ARG A 397 -8.26 -14.89 14.11
N PRO A 398 -9.07 -14.98 15.20
CA PRO A 398 -8.82 -14.19 16.41
C PRO A 398 -7.43 -14.52 17.00
N GLN A 399 -6.69 -13.47 17.34
CA GLN A 399 -5.37 -13.61 17.94
C GLN A 399 -5.03 -12.37 18.76
N LYS A 400 -4.54 -12.57 19.99
CA LYS A 400 -3.99 -11.47 20.78
C LYS A 400 -2.70 -10.99 20.14
N MET A 401 -2.60 -9.70 19.88
CA MET A 401 -1.45 -9.08 19.22
C MET A 401 -1.07 -7.79 19.91
N ARG A 402 0.23 -7.59 20.07
CA ARG A 402 0.82 -6.36 20.54
C ARG A 402 1.63 -5.66 19.46
N TYR A 403 2.39 -6.43 18.69
CA TYR A 403 3.24 -5.94 17.60
C TYR A 403 2.95 -6.67 16.29
N ALA A 404 2.96 -5.92 15.20
CA ALA A 404 2.81 -6.47 13.87
C ALA A 404 3.73 -5.75 12.87
N LEU A 405 4.32 -6.52 11.95
CA LEU A 405 5.09 -6.02 10.81
C LEU A 405 4.20 -5.89 9.55
N SER A 406 4.47 -4.87 8.76
CA SER A 406 3.97 -4.72 7.40
C SER A 406 5.14 -4.53 6.44
N ASN A 407 5.29 -5.45 5.48
CA ASN A 407 6.43 -5.52 4.58
C ASN A 407 6.08 -5.04 3.17
N GLY A 408 7.00 -4.28 2.55
CA GLY A 408 6.95 -3.91 1.14
C GLY A 408 8.32 -4.08 0.50
N PHE A 409 8.40 -4.92 -0.54
CA PHE A 409 9.65 -5.22 -1.26
C PHE A 409 9.43 -4.92 -2.75
N GLY A 410 10.30 -4.12 -3.35
CA GLY A 410 10.09 -3.58 -4.68
C GLY A 410 11.16 -3.96 -5.69
N PHE A 411 10.80 -3.94 -6.95
CA PHE A 411 11.75 -3.98 -8.06
C PHE A 411 12.83 -2.92 -7.87
N GLY A 412 14.06 -3.22 -8.28
CA GLY A 412 15.24 -2.43 -7.95
C GLY A 412 15.89 -2.82 -6.63
N GLY A 413 15.32 -3.81 -5.91
CA GLY A 413 15.85 -4.32 -4.65
C GLY A 413 15.59 -3.42 -3.45
N VAL A 414 14.53 -2.65 -3.47
CA VAL A 414 14.13 -1.79 -2.34
C VAL A 414 13.28 -2.57 -1.36
N ASN A 415 13.68 -2.60 -0.10
CA ASN A 415 12.94 -3.25 0.98
C ASN A 415 12.56 -2.24 2.05
N ALA A 416 11.30 -2.28 2.50
CA ALA A 416 10.77 -1.48 3.59
C ALA A 416 9.93 -2.33 4.53
N SER A 417 10.10 -2.17 5.83
CA SER A 417 9.32 -2.84 6.87
C SER A 417 8.87 -1.82 7.90
N LEU A 418 7.56 -1.77 8.17
CA LEU A 418 6.96 -0.96 9.22
C LEU A 418 6.63 -1.85 10.42
N LEU A 419 7.03 -1.46 11.61
CA LEU A 419 6.66 -2.12 12.85
C LEU A 419 5.62 -1.27 13.60
N LEU A 420 4.43 -1.83 13.72
CA LEU A 420 3.28 -1.23 14.36
C LEU A 420 3.02 -1.87 15.72
N LYS A 421 2.56 -1.08 16.67
CA LYS A 421 2.19 -1.50 18.01
C LYS A 421 0.75 -1.13 18.28
N ARG A 422 0.02 -2.03 18.91
CA ARG A 422 -1.34 -1.79 19.40
C ARG A 422 -1.34 -0.61 20.36
N TRP A 423 -2.27 0.33 20.17
CA TRP A 423 -2.56 1.36 21.13
C TRP A 423 -3.42 0.79 22.25
N GLN A 424 -3.07 1.11 23.52
CA GLN A 424 -3.76 0.67 24.75
C GLN A 424 -4.45 1.83 25.42
#